data_64c4eab114fd23c0ad7c23e30b89c0cb
#
_entry.id   64c4eab114fd23c0ad7c23e30b89c0cb
#
_cell.length_a   1.000
_cell.length_b   1.000
_cell.length_c   1.000
_cell.angle_alpha   90.00
_cell.angle_beta   90.00
_cell.angle_gamma   90.00
#
_symmetry.space_group_name_H-M   'P 1'
#
loop_
_entity.id
_entity.type
_entity.pdbx_description
1 polymer ?
#
loop_
_entity_poly.entity_id
_entity_poly.type
_entity_poly.pdbx_seq_one_letter_code
_entity_poly.pdbx_strand_id
1 'polypeptide(L)'
;GGLRYLAMGDVSLVRETALERKRLHQLAPHLAEPRWMLAPARSRAGLLKFRTAITLYEKLGAVTQKDRHHNWQGEELRTNEPSLNHDEYPYACAYREYLTDDVRLVLANLRDATREGAVAANHLNVTEIIHESERAAGVVAQCALSGRSVRIKASAVINAAGPWIEGLMALDEGAKPSRLHLSKGIHIVVDRKRLPVRNL
;
A
#
# COMPACT_ATOMS: atom_id res chain seq x y z
N GLY A 1 2.08 -5.21 2.08
CA GLY A 1 3.23 -5.82 1.97
C GLY A 1 3.66 -6.73 0.85
N GLY A 2 4.97 -6.89 0.74
CA GLY A 2 5.62 -7.62 -0.33
C GLY A 2 5.41 -9.14 -0.34
N LEU A 3 5.01 -9.77 0.76
CA LEU A 3 4.83 -11.23 0.85
C LEU A 3 3.81 -11.79 -0.15
N ARG A 4 2.76 -11.04 -0.49
CA ARG A 4 1.79 -11.45 -1.51
C ARG A 4 2.44 -11.55 -2.90
N TYR A 5 3.25 -10.57 -3.27
CA TYR A 5 3.96 -10.54 -4.56
C TYR A 5 5.06 -11.60 -4.61
N LEU A 6 5.68 -11.91 -3.47
CA LEU A 6 6.62 -13.03 -3.40
C LEU A 6 5.94 -14.36 -3.73
N ALA A 7 4.71 -14.57 -3.24
CA ALA A 7 3.92 -15.75 -3.58
C ALA A 7 3.52 -15.81 -5.06
N MET A 8 3.47 -14.67 -5.76
CA MET A 8 3.22 -14.54 -7.20
C MET A 8 4.50 -14.64 -8.04
N GLY A 9 5.67 -14.76 -7.40
CA GLY A 9 6.98 -14.87 -8.08
C GLY A 9 7.58 -13.53 -8.52
N ASP A 10 6.97 -12.39 -8.17
CA ASP A 10 7.47 -11.07 -8.54
C ASP A 10 8.52 -10.56 -7.54
N VAL A 11 9.73 -11.13 -7.66
CA VAL A 11 10.87 -10.82 -6.78
C VAL A 11 11.35 -9.37 -6.96
N SER A 12 11.24 -8.82 -8.18
CA SER A 12 11.68 -7.46 -8.48
C SER A 12 10.84 -6.43 -7.75
N LEU A 13 9.52 -6.57 -7.81
CA LEU A 13 8.58 -5.71 -7.10
C LEU A 13 8.73 -5.83 -5.58
N VAL A 14 8.98 -7.05 -5.06
CA VAL A 14 9.26 -7.26 -3.63
C VAL A 14 10.46 -6.48 -3.16
N ARG A 15 11.57 -6.51 -3.92
CA ARG A 15 12.78 -5.76 -3.61
C ARG A 15 12.53 -4.25 -3.63
N GLU A 16 11.90 -3.76 -4.68
CA GLU A 16 11.58 -2.34 -4.84
C GLU A 16 10.70 -1.83 -3.68
N THR A 17 9.57 -2.48 -3.43
CA THR A 17 8.64 -2.09 -2.36
C THR A 17 9.27 -2.15 -0.97
N ALA A 18 10.16 -3.11 -0.72
CA ALA A 18 10.86 -3.21 0.55
C ALA A 18 11.88 -2.08 0.75
N LEU A 19 12.58 -1.65 -0.32
CA LEU A 19 13.50 -0.52 -0.28
C LEU A 19 12.75 0.80 -0.11
N GLU A 20 11.66 1.00 -0.87
CA GLU A 20 10.83 2.20 -0.77
C GLU A 20 10.20 2.34 0.63
N ARG A 21 9.74 1.26 1.22
CA ARG A 21 9.26 1.24 2.61
C ARG A 21 10.32 1.72 3.60
N LYS A 22 11.57 1.26 3.43
CA LYS A 22 12.70 1.68 4.26
C LYS A 22 12.99 3.18 4.10
N ARG A 23 12.96 3.69 2.87
CA ARG A 23 13.11 5.11 2.56
C ARG A 23 12.00 5.93 3.18
N LEU A 24 10.76 5.48 3.03
CA LEU A 24 9.60 6.15 3.62
C LEU A 24 9.71 6.27 5.13
N HIS A 25 10.11 5.19 5.82
CA HIS A 25 10.34 5.24 7.27
C HIS A 25 11.48 6.21 7.65
N GLN A 26 12.53 6.32 6.85
CA GLN A 26 13.62 7.28 7.09
C GLN A 26 13.19 8.73 6.91
N LEU A 27 12.35 9.00 5.90
CA LEU A 27 11.86 10.34 5.57
C LEU A 27 10.70 10.78 6.48
N ALA A 28 9.82 9.87 6.84
CA ALA A 28 8.61 10.14 7.60
C ALA A 28 8.34 9.03 8.65
N PRO A 29 9.20 8.87 9.68
CA PRO A 29 9.07 7.79 10.66
C PRO A 29 7.76 7.83 11.45
N HIS A 30 7.16 8.99 11.60
CA HIS A 30 5.87 9.20 12.26
C HIS A 30 4.64 8.86 11.38
N LEU A 31 4.85 8.58 10.09
CA LEU A 31 3.81 8.17 9.14
C LEU A 31 3.96 6.72 8.67
N ALA A 32 5.09 6.10 8.94
CA ALA A 32 5.37 4.70 8.60
C ALA A 32 6.05 4.02 9.79
N GLU A 33 5.26 3.50 10.71
CA GLU A 33 5.73 2.91 11.96
C GLU A 33 5.99 1.41 11.82
N PRO A 34 7.15 0.90 12.26
CA PRO A 34 7.40 -0.53 12.27
C PRO A 34 6.52 -1.24 13.31
N ARG A 35 5.84 -2.29 12.89
CA ARG A 35 4.97 -3.12 13.72
C ARG A 35 5.31 -4.60 13.54
N TRP A 36 5.11 -5.38 14.58
CA TRP A 36 5.18 -6.82 14.47
C TRP A 36 3.88 -7.36 13.86
N MET A 37 4.04 -8.18 12.83
CA MET A 37 2.97 -8.93 12.18
C MET A 37 3.14 -10.39 12.54
N LEU A 38 2.04 -11.08 12.75
CA LEU A 38 2.04 -12.49 13.09
C LEU A 38 1.49 -13.32 11.94
N ALA A 39 2.26 -14.32 11.50
CA ALA A 39 1.80 -15.35 10.57
C ALA A 39 1.61 -16.66 11.33
N PRO A 40 0.38 -16.97 11.81
CA PRO A 40 0.09 -18.19 12.56
C PRO A 40 0.14 -19.42 11.65
N ALA A 41 0.63 -20.52 12.16
CA ALA A 41 0.78 -21.78 11.43
C ALA A 41 0.21 -22.96 12.23
N ARG A 42 -0.55 -23.82 11.54
CA ARG A 42 -1.17 -25.01 12.11
C ARG A 42 -0.19 -26.17 12.29
N SER A 43 0.97 -26.13 11.64
CA SER A 43 1.97 -27.19 11.67
C SER A 43 3.39 -26.69 11.55
N ARG A 44 4.35 -27.54 11.91
CA ARG A 44 5.79 -27.26 11.72
C ARG A 44 6.14 -27.03 10.24
N ALA A 45 5.51 -27.77 9.33
CA ALA A 45 5.69 -27.56 7.88
C ALA A 45 5.18 -26.18 7.44
N GLY A 46 4.03 -25.73 7.96
CA GLY A 46 3.50 -24.39 7.74
C GLY A 46 4.44 -23.30 8.28
N LEU A 47 4.97 -23.48 9.49
CA LEU A 47 5.96 -22.56 10.06
C LEU A 47 7.22 -22.49 9.18
N LEU A 48 7.75 -23.64 8.74
CA LEU A 48 8.92 -23.67 7.87
C LEU A 48 8.68 -22.93 6.54
N LYS A 49 7.49 -23.09 5.95
CA LYS A 49 7.09 -22.37 4.74
C LYS A 49 7.11 -20.85 4.97
N PHE A 50 6.47 -20.37 6.04
CA PHE A 50 6.48 -18.94 6.38
C PHE A 50 7.89 -18.42 6.65
N ARG A 51 8.66 -19.14 7.46
CA ARG A 51 10.05 -18.80 7.77
C ARG A 51 10.89 -18.65 6.51
N THR A 52 10.78 -19.57 5.55
CA THR A 52 11.55 -19.51 4.31
C THR A 52 11.15 -18.29 3.48
N ALA A 53 9.84 -18.06 3.31
CA ALA A 53 9.33 -16.92 2.55
C ALA A 53 9.74 -15.59 3.20
N ILE A 54 9.63 -15.47 4.52
CA ILE A 54 9.99 -14.27 5.27
C ILE A 54 11.51 -14.05 5.26
N THR A 55 12.32 -15.11 5.38
CA THR A 55 13.78 -14.99 5.25
C THR A 55 14.19 -14.43 3.89
N LEU A 56 13.55 -14.89 2.81
CA LEU A 56 13.80 -14.36 1.47
C LEU A 56 13.37 -12.90 1.37
N TYR A 57 12.18 -12.58 1.88
CA TYR A 57 11.66 -11.22 1.94
C TYR A 57 12.59 -10.25 2.68
N GLU A 58 13.11 -10.68 3.85
CA GLU A 58 14.05 -9.88 4.65
C GLU A 58 15.39 -9.66 3.95
N LYS A 59 15.90 -10.67 3.24
CA LYS A 59 17.13 -10.54 2.43
C LYS A 59 16.94 -9.54 1.30
N LEU A 60 15.82 -9.61 0.57
CA LEU A 60 15.50 -8.69 -0.52
C LEU A 60 15.33 -7.24 -0.02
N GLY A 61 14.76 -7.06 1.17
CA GLY A 61 14.54 -5.77 1.81
C GLY A 61 15.72 -5.24 2.62
N ALA A 62 16.86 -5.96 2.66
CA ALA A 62 18.01 -5.62 3.49
C ALA A 62 17.62 -5.28 4.94
N VAL A 63 16.78 -6.14 5.54
CA VAL A 63 16.31 -6.00 6.92
C VAL A 63 17.47 -6.20 7.89
N THR A 64 17.58 -5.31 8.88
CA THR A 64 18.65 -5.34 9.88
C THR A 64 18.46 -6.49 10.87
N GLN A 65 19.55 -6.96 11.49
CA GLN A 65 19.52 -8.09 12.42
C GLN A 65 18.47 -7.96 13.53
N LYS A 66 18.29 -6.76 14.08
CA LYS A 66 17.35 -6.46 15.17
C LYS A 66 15.87 -6.52 14.75
N ASP A 67 15.59 -6.44 13.45
CA ASP A 67 14.24 -6.41 12.89
C ASP A 67 13.88 -7.72 12.15
N ARG A 68 14.75 -8.75 12.24
CA ARG A 68 14.47 -10.06 11.66
C ARG A 68 13.35 -10.78 12.37
N HIS A 69 12.73 -11.69 11.65
CA HIS A 69 11.63 -12.50 12.15
C HIS A 69 12.03 -13.37 13.35
N HIS A 70 11.04 -13.66 14.16
CA HIS A 70 11.11 -14.62 15.27
C HIS A 70 10.11 -15.75 14.99
N ASN A 71 10.48 -16.95 15.43
CA ASN A 71 9.57 -18.11 15.36
C ASN A 71 9.12 -18.44 16.78
N TRP A 72 7.85 -18.22 17.08
CA TRP A 72 7.26 -18.46 18.38
C TRP A 72 6.48 -19.76 18.42
N GLN A 73 6.58 -20.47 19.53
CA GLN A 73 5.85 -21.71 19.84
C GLN A 73 5.69 -21.88 21.35
N GLY A 74 4.77 -22.74 21.78
CA GLY A 74 4.56 -23.07 23.19
C GLY A 74 4.30 -21.83 24.05
N GLU A 75 5.01 -21.74 25.17
CA GLU A 75 4.82 -20.66 26.16
C GLU A 75 5.22 -19.28 25.61
N GLU A 76 6.25 -19.21 24.77
CA GLU A 76 6.64 -17.95 24.13
C GLU A 76 5.52 -17.38 23.25
N LEU A 77 4.83 -18.22 22.46
CA LEU A 77 3.70 -17.80 21.65
C LEU A 77 2.51 -17.36 22.52
N ARG A 78 2.22 -18.11 23.60
CA ARG A 78 1.15 -17.78 24.55
C ARG A 78 1.38 -16.43 25.22
N THR A 79 2.62 -16.15 25.59
CA THR A 79 3.01 -14.88 26.23
C THR A 79 2.92 -13.71 25.27
N ASN A 80 3.40 -13.88 24.03
CA ASN A 80 3.44 -12.79 23.05
C ASN A 80 2.09 -12.50 22.40
N GLU A 81 1.25 -13.53 22.17
CA GLU A 81 -0.08 -13.38 21.59
C GLU A 81 -1.12 -14.26 22.30
N PRO A 82 -1.56 -13.89 23.49
CA PRO A 82 -2.49 -14.69 24.31
C PRO A 82 -3.89 -14.83 23.67
N SER A 83 -4.25 -13.96 22.73
CA SER A 83 -5.56 -13.96 22.06
C SER A 83 -5.65 -14.96 20.90
N LEU A 84 -4.52 -15.58 20.52
CA LEU A 84 -4.50 -16.57 19.45
C LEU A 84 -5.13 -17.88 19.93
N ASN A 85 -5.86 -18.58 19.06
CA ASN A 85 -6.27 -19.97 19.32
C ASN A 85 -5.05 -20.89 19.18
N HIS A 86 -4.39 -21.19 20.29
CA HIS A 86 -3.12 -21.96 20.35
C HIS A 86 -3.30 -23.45 20.01
N ASP A 87 -4.51 -23.99 20.16
CA ASP A 87 -4.79 -25.38 19.79
C ASP A 87 -4.85 -25.52 18.26
N GLU A 88 -5.38 -24.52 17.58
CA GLU A 88 -5.42 -24.48 16.12
C GLU A 88 -4.11 -23.99 15.51
N TYR A 89 -3.43 -23.04 16.15
CA TYR A 89 -2.20 -22.40 15.67
C TYR A 89 -1.09 -22.49 16.72
N PRO A 90 -0.47 -23.68 16.91
CA PRO A 90 0.58 -23.88 17.90
C PRO A 90 1.93 -23.25 17.54
N TYR A 91 2.04 -22.69 16.33
CA TYR A 91 3.25 -22.04 15.82
C TYR A 91 2.91 -20.69 15.20
N ALA A 92 3.86 -19.77 15.23
CA ALA A 92 3.76 -18.51 14.49
C ALA A 92 5.13 -17.98 14.07
N CYS A 93 5.20 -17.28 12.96
CA CYS A 93 6.34 -16.49 12.55
C CYS A 93 5.97 -15.01 12.73
N ALA A 94 6.67 -14.31 13.62
CA ALA A 94 6.53 -12.88 13.83
C ALA A 94 7.59 -12.15 13.01
N TYR A 95 7.19 -11.18 12.19
CA TYR A 95 8.07 -10.42 11.32
C TYR A 95 7.72 -8.93 11.33
N ARG A 96 8.68 -8.09 10.96
CA ARG A 96 8.48 -6.64 10.92
C ARG A 96 7.81 -6.21 9.63
N GLU A 97 6.72 -5.47 9.78
CA GLU A 97 6.07 -4.74 8.69
C GLU A 97 5.85 -3.29 9.14
N TYR A 98 5.31 -2.44 8.28
CA TYR A 98 5.09 -1.04 8.60
C TYR A 98 3.62 -0.69 8.48
N LEU A 99 3.09 -0.07 9.53
CA LEU A 99 1.77 0.54 9.51
C LEU A 99 1.92 1.98 9.00
N THR A 100 1.20 2.31 7.94
CA THR A 100 1.24 3.63 7.32
C THR A 100 -0.05 4.38 7.59
N ASP A 101 0.06 5.65 7.97
CA ASP A 101 -1.07 6.58 7.98
C ASP A 101 -1.22 7.15 6.56
N ASP A 102 -2.02 6.48 5.74
CA ASP A 102 -2.16 6.76 4.31
C ASP A 102 -2.62 8.19 4.04
N VAL A 103 -3.61 8.66 4.79
CA VAL A 103 -4.20 9.99 4.62
C VAL A 103 -3.16 11.08 4.92
N ARG A 104 -2.47 10.95 6.06
CA ARG A 104 -1.43 11.92 6.44
C ARG A 104 -0.24 11.89 5.50
N LEU A 105 0.11 10.71 4.97
CA LEU A 105 1.18 10.58 3.98
C LEU A 105 0.82 11.30 2.68
N VAL A 106 -0.41 11.15 2.18
CA VAL A 106 -0.90 11.90 1.02
C VAL A 106 -0.85 13.40 1.27
N LEU A 107 -1.34 13.86 2.44
CA LEU A 107 -1.32 15.28 2.80
C LEU A 107 0.11 15.83 2.93
N ALA A 108 1.06 15.04 3.43
CA ALA A 108 2.47 15.44 3.50
C ALA A 108 3.06 15.65 2.09
N ASN A 109 2.81 14.71 1.17
CA ASN A 109 3.24 14.84 -0.23
C ASN A 109 2.60 16.06 -0.92
N LEU A 110 1.30 16.30 -0.72
CA LEU A 110 0.62 17.49 -1.27
C LEU A 110 1.21 18.78 -0.74
N ARG A 111 1.51 18.85 0.55
CA ARG A 111 2.16 20.03 1.17
C ARG A 111 3.54 20.31 0.60
N ASP A 112 4.35 19.27 0.44
CA ASP A 112 5.68 19.41 -0.14
C ASP A 112 5.61 19.82 -1.61
N ALA A 113 4.75 19.18 -2.41
CA ALA A 113 4.53 19.57 -3.80
C ALA A 113 4.09 21.05 -3.92
N THR A 114 3.20 21.51 -3.02
CA THR A 114 2.74 22.90 -3.01
C THR A 114 3.86 23.86 -2.65
N ARG A 115 4.77 23.50 -1.76
CA ARG A 115 5.97 24.31 -1.44
C ARG A 115 6.90 24.46 -2.64
N GLU A 116 6.96 23.42 -3.47
CA GLU A 116 7.72 23.42 -4.74
C GLU A 116 6.96 24.07 -5.91
N GLY A 117 5.83 24.72 -5.65
CA GLY A 117 5.06 25.47 -6.63
C GLY A 117 3.95 24.70 -7.36
N ALA A 118 3.68 23.45 -6.97
CA ALA A 118 2.54 22.72 -7.54
C ALA A 118 1.21 23.29 -7.03
N VAL A 119 0.19 23.21 -7.86
CA VAL A 119 -1.20 23.52 -7.48
C VAL A 119 -1.97 22.24 -7.23
N ALA A 120 -2.40 22.03 -5.99
CA ALA A 120 -3.28 20.92 -5.63
C ALA A 120 -4.72 21.41 -5.50
N ALA A 121 -5.63 20.85 -6.27
CA ALA A 121 -7.04 21.20 -6.25
C ALA A 121 -7.91 19.94 -6.16
N ASN A 122 -8.76 19.88 -5.16
CA ASN A 122 -9.80 18.86 -5.02
C ASN A 122 -11.13 19.33 -5.60
N HIS A 123 -12.14 18.45 -5.61
CA HIS A 123 -13.47 18.72 -6.20
C HIS A 123 -13.45 19.12 -7.68
N LEU A 124 -12.37 18.80 -8.40
CA LEU A 124 -12.28 18.98 -9.84
C LEU A 124 -12.37 17.62 -10.52
N ASN A 125 -13.41 17.45 -11.32
CA ASN A 125 -13.61 16.24 -12.13
C ASN A 125 -13.18 16.51 -13.57
N VAL A 126 -12.21 15.74 -14.08
CA VAL A 126 -11.78 15.83 -15.48
C VAL A 126 -12.89 15.29 -16.36
N THR A 127 -13.34 16.10 -17.33
CA THR A 127 -14.44 15.79 -18.22
C THR A 127 -14.02 15.66 -19.69
N GLU A 128 -12.80 16.13 -20.03
CA GLU A 128 -12.27 16.09 -21.39
C GLU A 128 -10.74 16.07 -21.35
N ILE A 129 -10.11 15.31 -22.26
CA ILE A 129 -8.68 15.42 -22.55
C ILE A 129 -8.54 16.33 -23.78
N ILE A 130 -7.77 17.40 -23.63
CA ILE A 130 -7.50 18.34 -24.73
C ILE A 130 -6.36 17.78 -25.57
N HIS A 131 -6.57 17.69 -26.88
CA HIS A 131 -5.52 17.28 -27.81
C HIS A 131 -5.10 18.47 -28.71
N GLU A 132 -3.80 18.53 -28.97
CA GLU A 132 -3.21 19.35 -30.05
C GLU A 132 -2.48 18.38 -30.98
N SER A 133 -3.01 18.21 -32.17
CA SER A 133 -2.63 17.13 -33.11
C SER A 133 -2.89 15.76 -32.47
N GLU A 134 -1.88 14.89 -32.32
CA GLU A 134 -2.01 13.55 -31.75
C GLU A 134 -1.50 13.48 -30.29
N ARG A 135 -1.37 14.62 -29.60
CA ARG A 135 -0.78 14.67 -28.26
C ARG A 135 -1.74 15.30 -27.26
N ALA A 136 -1.84 14.70 -26.08
CA ALA A 136 -2.54 15.34 -24.97
C ALA A 136 -1.84 16.66 -24.60
N ALA A 137 -2.60 17.76 -24.63
CA ALA A 137 -2.13 19.13 -24.39
C ALA A 137 -2.78 19.78 -23.15
N GLY A 138 -3.61 19.04 -22.43
CA GLY A 138 -4.27 19.51 -21.24
C GLY A 138 -5.56 18.77 -20.94
N VAL A 139 -6.35 19.35 -20.06
CA VAL A 139 -7.65 18.81 -19.64
C VAL A 139 -8.69 19.93 -19.48
N VAL A 140 -9.97 19.56 -19.61
CA VAL A 140 -11.09 20.34 -19.06
C VAL A 140 -11.52 19.67 -17.77
N ALA A 141 -11.63 20.45 -16.71
CA ALA A 141 -12.10 19.98 -15.43
C ALA A 141 -13.30 20.78 -14.94
N GLN A 142 -14.29 20.11 -14.37
CA GLN A 142 -15.49 20.74 -13.81
C GLN A 142 -15.44 20.70 -12.28
N CYS A 143 -15.68 21.83 -11.65
CA CYS A 143 -15.80 21.93 -10.21
C CYS A 143 -17.14 21.33 -9.74
N ALA A 144 -17.07 20.28 -8.93
CA ALA A 144 -18.26 19.60 -8.38
C ALA A 144 -19.10 20.48 -7.45
N LEU A 145 -18.50 21.54 -6.87
CA LEU A 145 -19.20 22.44 -5.94
C LEU A 145 -19.92 23.57 -6.66
N SER A 146 -19.32 24.13 -7.72
CA SER A 146 -19.85 25.32 -8.41
C SER A 146 -20.41 25.03 -9.81
N GLY A 147 -20.15 23.86 -10.36
CA GLY A 147 -20.48 23.49 -11.72
C GLY A 147 -19.63 24.20 -12.81
N ARG A 148 -18.74 25.13 -12.43
CA ARG A 148 -17.90 25.85 -13.38
C ARG A 148 -16.81 24.96 -13.95
N SER A 149 -16.52 25.10 -15.22
CA SER A 149 -15.43 24.40 -15.90
C SER A 149 -14.19 25.28 -16.00
N VAL A 150 -13.03 24.66 -15.95
CA VAL A 150 -11.72 25.27 -16.15
C VAL A 150 -10.95 24.47 -17.19
N ARG A 151 -10.28 25.17 -18.10
CA ARG A 151 -9.40 24.60 -19.12
C ARG A 151 -7.95 24.72 -18.63
N ILE A 152 -7.26 23.62 -18.49
CA ILE A 152 -5.88 23.55 -17.97
C ILE A 152 -4.99 23.06 -19.10
N LYS A 153 -4.06 23.89 -19.58
CA LYS A 153 -3.03 23.51 -20.56
C LYS A 153 -1.83 22.86 -19.85
N ALA A 154 -1.30 21.82 -20.45
CA ALA A 154 -0.13 21.12 -19.93
C ALA A 154 0.67 20.48 -21.08
N SER A 155 1.98 20.33 -20.89
CA SER A 155 2.86 19.61 -21.82
C SER A 155 2.69 18.09 -21.74
N ALA A 156 2.13 17.59 -20.63
CA ALA A 156 1.81 16.19 -20.41
C ALA A 156 0.64 16.05 -19.44
N VAL A 157 -0.15 15.01 -19.61
CA VAL A 157 -1.25 14.64 -18.71
C VAL A 157 -0.94 13.25 -18.15
N ILE A 158 -0.94 13.12 -16.82
CA ILE A 158 -0.69 11.85 -16.13
C ILE A 158 -2.00 11.37 -15.52
N ASN A 159 -2.49 10.22 -15.97
CA ASN A 159 -3.65 9.58 -15.38
C ASN A 159 -3.21 8.71 -14.18
N ALA A 160 -3.43 9.20 -12.97
CA ALA A 160 -3.17 8.50 -11.72
C ALA A 160 -4.47 8.26 -10.92
N ALA A 161 -5.61 8.07 -11.61
CA ALA A 161 -6.93 8.02 -11.01
C ALA A 161 -7.25 6.67 -10.29
N GLY A 162 -6.28 5.78 -10.10
CA GLY A 162 -6.49 4.54 -9.37
C GLY A 162 -7.63 3.68 -9.95
N PRO A 163 -8.66 3.31 -9.15
CA PRO A 163 -9.77 2.48 -9.64
C PRO A 163 -10.61 3.12 -10.76
N TRP A 164 -10.53 4.44 -10.94
CA TRP A 164 -11.28 5.20 -11.95
C TRP A 164 -10.50 5.46 -13.24
N ILE A 165 -9.31 4.84 -13.38
CA ILE A 165 -8.44 5.03 -14.55
C ILE A 165 -9.15 4.75 -15.88
N GLU A 166 -10.03 3.73 -15.93
CA GLU A 166 -10.76 3.37 -17.15
C GLU A 166 -11.74 4.47 -17.58
N GLY A 167 -12.39 5.13 -16.61
CA GLY A 167 -13.28 6.25 -16.89
C GLY A 167 -12.55 7.43 -17.52
N LEU A 168 -11.33 7.72 -17.08
CA LEU A 168 -10.48 8.75 -17.69
C LEU A 168 -9.91 8.32 -19.03
N MET A 169 -9.55 7.06 -19.19
CA MET A 169 -9.09 6.54 -20.48
C MET A 169 -10.20 6.60 -21.55
N ALA A 170 -11.46 6.44 -21.15
CA ALA A 170 -12.60 6.57 -22.08
C ALA A 170 -12.81 8.01 -22.61
N LEU A 171 -12.21 9.01 -21.97
CA LEU A 171 -12.22 10.41 -22.45
C LEU A 171 -11.13 10.67 -23.52
N ASP A 172 -10.21 9.74 -23.71
CA ASP A 172 -9.12 9.81 -24.66
C ASP A 172 -9.43 8.91 -25.86
N GLU A 173 -9.82 9.52 -26.98
CA GLU A 173 -10.23 8.82 -28.20
C GLU A 173 -9.17 7.89 -28.80
N GLY A 174 -7.89 8.11 -28.46
CA GLY A 174 -6.76 7.28 -28.87
C GLY A 174 -6.40 6.15 -27.91
N ALA A 175 -7.00 6.11 -26.71
CA ALA A 175 -6.61 5.16 -25.67
C ALA A 175 -7.13 3.74 -25.95
N LYS A 176 -6.24 2.76 -25.82
CA LYS A 176 -6.66 1.35 -25.85
C LYS A 176 -7.39 1.01 -24.56
N PRO A 177 -8.53 0.31 -24.63
CA PRO A 177 -9.24 -0.10 -23.42
C PRO A 177 -8.34 -0.96 -22.54
N SER A 178 -8.17 -0.57 -21.30
CA SER A 178 -7.52 -1.37 -20.27
C SER A 178 -8.60 -2.13 -19.50
N ARG A 179 -8.33 -3.39 -19.16
CA ARG A 179 -9.23 -4.18 -18.31
C ARG A 179 -8.62 -4.28 -16.92
N LEU A 180 -9.14 -3.48 -16.00
CA LEU A 180 -8.78 -3.62 -14.60
C LEU A 180 -9.62 -4.73 -13.95
N HIS A 181 -8.93 -5.66 -13.27
CA HIS A 181 -9.60 -6.58 -12.35
C HIS A 181 -9.72 -5.91 -10.98
N LEU A 182 -10.85 -5.24 -10.77
CA LEU A 182 -11.12 -4.57 -9.50
C LEU A 182 -11.46 -5.59 -8.42
N SER A 183 -10.82 -5.47 -7.26
CA SER A 183 -11.19 -6.20 -6.04
C SER A 183 -11.73 -5.23 -5.00
N LYS A 184 -12.78 -5.63 -4.28
CA LYS A 184 -13.33 -4.86 -3.18
C LYS A 184 -12.85 -5.45 -1.86
N GLY A 185 -12.09 -4.68 -1.10
CA GLY A 185 -11.77 -4.98 0.30
C GLY A 185 -12.80 -4.35 1.24
N ILE A 186 -13.09 -5.01 2.34
CA ILE A 186 -13.87 -4.45 3.44
C ILE A 186 -13.05 -4.53 4.72
N HIS A 187 -13.21 -3.53 5.60
CA HIS A 187 -12.64 -3.53 6.94
C HIS A 187 -13.76 -3.54 7.98
N ILE A 188 -13.56 -4.34 9.01
CA ILE A 188 -14.44 -4.37 10.17
C ILE A 188 -13.64 -3.79 11.33
N VAL A 189 -14.15 -2.71 11.92
CA VAL A 189 -13.56 -2.10 13.11
C VAL A 189 -14.13 -2.78 14.33
N VAL A 190 -13.25 -3.34 15.17
CA VAL A 190 -13.62 -4.01 16.41
C VAL A 190 -12.91 -3.34 17.58
N ASP A 191 -13.62 -3.12 18.68
CA ASP A 191 -13.02 -2.59 19.91
C ASP A 191 -11.92 -3.54 20.40
N ARG A 192 -10.75 -2.97 20.71
CA ARG A 192 -9.57 -3.72 21.19
C ARG A 192 -9.88 -4.52 22.47
N LYS A 193 -10.83 -4.08 23.29
CA LYS A 193 -11.28 -4.84 24.47
C LYS A 193 -11.96 -6.15 24.10
N ARG A 194 -12.60 -6.21 22.92
CA ARG A 194 -13.26 -7.43 22.41
C ARG A 194 -12.29 -8.35 21.66
N LEU A 195 -11.27 -7.78 21.05
CA LEU A 195 -10.22 -8.51 20.34
C LEU A 195 -8.83 -7.96 20.75
N PRO A 196 -8.30 -8.38 21.92
CA PRO A 196 -7.11 -7.81 22.52
C PRO A 196 -5.81 -8.37 21.88
N VAL A 197 -5.71 -8.33 20.56
CA VAL A 197 -4.49 -8.74 19.83
C VAL A 197 -3.32 -7.82 20.17
N ARG A 198 -2.14 -8.38 20.35
CA ARG A 198 -0.91 -7.64 20.62
C ARG A 198 -0.12 -7.34 19.36
N ASN A 199 -0.13 -8.29 18.44
CA ASN A 199 0.56 -8.20 17.14
C ASN A 199 -0.49 -8.16 16.01
N LEU A 200 -0.12 -7.56 14.87
CA LEU A 200 -1.01 -7.42 13.71
C LEU A 200 -0.98 -8.66 12.82
#